data_888da3158639d1845658d2e6fc423c74
#
_entry.id   888da3158639d1845658d2e6fc423c74
#
_cell.length_a   1.000
_cell.length_b   1.000
_cell.length_c   1.000
_cell.angle_alpha   90.00
_cell.angle_beta   90.00
_cell.angle_gamma   90.00
#
_symmetry.space_group_name_H-M   'P 1'
#
loop_
_entity.id
_entity.type
_entity.pdbx_description
1 polymer ?
#
loop_
_entity_poly.entity_id
_entity_poly.type
_entity_poly.pdbx_seq_one_letter_code
_entity_poly.pdbx_strand_id
1 'polypeptide(L)'
;MNRWQPFEGIVALRCLREGRMQTLFIVSGVAIGVAVIVFMSALLTGLQANFIRRVLTAQAHIQLLPPKEVARALGPAPGAVEDAIVQAPLQRLKSIDQWQAVVAQIRTIADVLVVSPAATGSALIVRGDASRAISVIGVDPDLYFRIVALPDKMVRGGTRLTNSDILIGIELASDLGLSVGDKLRISAATGADNTLTVTGIFDLGNKGANQRTTYVALHTAQSLLGLAGGVSSIDVTVKDVYEAEIIARRITAATGVEADSWIATNAQFFSAVQAQKTSNTIIRFFVGLSVAFGIASVLVVSVVQKSREIGILRAMGISRGQILRVFLLQGGLVGLSGSIGGSAIGIAALVLWQRYARNPDGTPLFPLTIEPGLFAASLLLATLTGLVAAFAPALRAARLDPVVAIRG
;
A
#
# COMPACT_ATOMS: atom_id res chain seq x y z
N MET A 1 -18.04 -44.20 -13.64
CA MET A 1 -17.49 -44.86 -12.44
C MET A 1 -15.97 -44.97 -12.59
N ASN A 2 -15.15 -44.02 -12.12
CA ASN A 2 -13.70 -44.17 -12.12
C ASN A 2 -13.18 -43.78 -10.74
N ARG A 3 -13.06 -44.78 -9.90
CA ARG A 3 -12.24 -44.71 -8.69
C ARG A 3 -10.81 -44.42 -9.12
N TRP A 4 -10.15 -43.46 -8.55
CA TRP A 4 -8.74 -43.22 -8.62
C TRP A 4 -8.03 -44.52 -8.22
N GLN A 5 -7.49 -45.25 -9.18
CA GLN A 5 -6.77 -46.48 -8.88
C GLN A 5 -5.40 -46.09 -8.34
N PRO A 6 -4.93 -46.72 -7.25
CA PRO A 6 -3.62 -46.47 -6.66
C PRO A 6 -2.46 -46.67 -7.64
N PHE A 7 -2.68 -47.40 -8.73
CA PHE A 7 -1.72 -47.67 -9.79
C PHE A 7 -1.13 -46.42 -10.45
N GLU A 8 -1.98 -45.45 -10.84
CA GLU A 8 -1.57 -44.23 -11.56
C GLU A 8 -0.61 -43.38 -10.69
N GLY A 9 -0.95 -43.23 -9.39
CA GLY A 9 -0.10 -42.52 -8.43
C GLY A 9 1.23 -43.22 -8.15
N ILE A 10 1.21 -44.56 -8.03
CA ILE A 10 2.43 -45.36 -7.79
C ILE A 10 3.39 -45.25 -8.97
N VAL A 11 2.88 -45.34 -10.20
CA VAL A 11 3.69 -45.24 -11.43
C VAL A 11 4.25 -43.83 -11.58
N ALA A 12 3.44 -42.79 -11.35
CA ALA A 12 3.90 -41.40 -11.41
C ALA A 12 5.03 -41.14 -10.41
N LEU A 13 4.87 -41.57 -9.16
CA LEU A 13 5.89 -41.41 -8.11
C LEU A 13 7.18 -42.20 -8.42
N ARG A 14 7.04 -43.42 -8.97
CA ARG A 14 8.19 -44.26 -9.40
C ARG A 14 8.96 -43.59 -10.52
N CYS A 15 8.28 -43.04 -11.52
CA CYS A 15 8.90 -42.29 -12.61
C CYS A 15 9.70 -41.08 -12.12
N LEU A 16 9.19 -40.35 -11.12
CA LEU A 16 9.90 -39.25 -10.48
C LEU A 16 11.13 -39.68 -9.70
N ARG A 17 11.07 -40.88 -9.05
CA ARG A 17 12.19 -41.42 -8.27
C ARG A 17 13.30 -41.98 -9.15
N GLU A 18 12.99 -42.57 -10.28
CA GLU A 18 13.99 -43.15 -11.21
C GLU A 18 14.81 -42.03 -11.88
N GLY A 19 14.19 -40.86 -12.19
CA GLY A 19 14.86 -39.70 -12.75
C GLY A 19 15.26 -38.63 -11.69
N ARG A 20 15.85 -39.05 -10.55
CA ARG A 20 16.07 -38.15 -9.37
C ARG A 20 16.75 -36.84 -9.70
N MET A 21 17.86 -36.84 -10.44
CA MET A 21 18.60 -35.61 -10.77
C MET A 21 17.75 -34.69 -11.64
N GLN A 22 17.08 -35.21 -12.65
CA GLN A 22 16.24 -34.48 -13.56
C GLN A 22 15.03 -33.88 -12.84
N THR A 23 14.38 -34.67 -11.98
CA THR A 23 13.26 -34.22 -11.14
C THR A 23 13.71 -33.11 -10.17
N LEU A 24 14.89 -33.23 -9.54
CA LEU A 24 15.45 -32.23 -8.64
C LEU A 24 15.66 -30.90 -9.34
N PHE A 25 16.27 -30.92 -10.55
CA PHE A 25 16.50 -29.70 -11.33
C PHE A 25 15.19 -28.97 -11.67
N ILE A 26 14.14 -29.71 -12.08
CA ILE A 26 12.85 -29.11 -12.40
C ILE A 26 12.20 -28.55 -11.15
N VAL A 27 12.12 -29.34 -10.08
CA VAL A 27 11.52 -28.92 -8.81
C VAL A 27 12.26 -27.71 -8.26
N SER A 28 13.59 -27.64 -8.37
CA SER A 28 14.38 -26.47 -7.98
C SER A 28 14.05 -25.25 -8.84
N GLY A 29 13.92 -25.42 -10.16
CA GLY A 29 13.53 -24.31 -11.06
C GLY A 29 12.14 -23.77 -10.74
N VAL A 30 11.17 -24.67 -10.50
CA VAL A 30 9.82 -24.30 -10.07
C VAL A 30 9.86 -23.60 -8.71
N ALA A 31 10.64 -24.13 -7.76
CA ALA A 31 10.79 -23.58 -6.42
C ALA A 31 11.39 -22.17 -6.44
N ILE A 32 12.41 -21.93 -7.24
CA ILE A 32 12.99 -20.58 -7.40
C ILE A 32 11.96 -19.62 -7.99
N GLY A 33 11.23 -20.04 -9.04
CA GLY A 33 10.18 -19.21 -9.64
C GLY A 33 9.08 -18.83 -8.64
N VAL A 34 8.59 -19.80 -7.88
CA VAL A 34 7.58 -19.56 -6.82
C VAL A 34 8.14 -18.71 -5.69
N ALA A 35 9.39 -18.95 -5.27
CA ALA A 35 10.05 -18.16 -4.22
C ALA A 35 10.11 -16.66 -4.59
N VAL A 36 10.48 -16.36 -5.84
CA VAL A 36 10.51 -14.97 -6.34
C VAL A 36 9.11 -14.35 -6.33
N ILE A 37 8.09 -15.08 -6.78
CA ILE A 37 6.71 -14.61 -6.79
C ILE A 37 6.22 -14.33 -5.36
N VAL A 38 6.46 -15.23 -4.43
CA VAL A 38 6.06 -15.10 -3.02
C VAL A 38 6.79 -13.93 -2.36
N PHE A 39 8.13 -13.87 -2.52
CA PHE A 39 8.95 -12.82 -1.94
C PHE A 39 8.54 -11.43 -2.43
N MET A 40 8.47 -11.23 -3.75
CA MET A 40 8.09 -9.93 -4.33
C MET A 40 6.68 -9.52 -3.96
N SER A 41 5.73 -10.46 -3.94
CA SER A 41 4.34 -10.16 -3.60
C SER A 41 4.19 -9.74 -2.15
N ALA A 42 4.82 -10.48 -1.23
CA ALA A 42 4.78 -10.16 0.20
C ALA A 42 5.48 -8.83 0.51
N LEU A 43 6.63 -8.57 -0.13
CA LEU A 43 7.36 -7.30 0.02
C LEU A 43 6.50 -6.11 -0.41
N LEU A 44 5.86 -6.19 -1.58
CA LEU A 44 5.00 -5.12 -2.11
C LEU A 44 3.75 -4.90 -1.25
N THR A 45 3.09 -5.98 -0.81
CA THR A 45 1.94 -5.88 0.09
C THR A 45 2.34 -5.24 1.43
N GLY A 46 3.47 -5.65 1.98
CA GLY A 46 4.01 -5.07 3.22
C GLY A 46 4.36 -3.59 3.08
N LEU A 47 5.00 -3.19 1.98
CA LEU A 47 5.32 -1.79 1.68
C LEU A 47 4.05 -0.95 1.56
N GLN A 48 3.07 -1.43 0.80
CA GLN A 48 1.80 -0.73 0.61
C GLN A 48 1.04 -0.58 1.94
N ALA A 49 0.93 -1.65 2.73
CA ALA A 49 0.26 -1.61 4.02
C ALA A 49 0.95 -0.65 5.02
N ASN A 50 2.29 -0.62 5.02
CA ASN A 50 3.05 0.29 5.86
C ASN A 50 2.84 1.75 5.45
N PHE A 51 2.87 2.05 4.14
CA PHE A 51 2.61 3.39 3.63
C PHE A 51 1.21 3.88 4.03
N ILE A 52 0.17 3.09 3.74
CA ILE A 52 -1.22 3.42 4.08
C ILE A 52 -1.34 3.67 5.59
N ARG A 53 -0.78 2.81 6.42
CA ARG A 53 -0.79 2.98 7.87
C ARG A 53 -0.13 4.29 8.30
N ARG A 54 1.06 4.62 7.77
CA ARG A 54 1.77 5.85 8.11
C ARG A 54 0.98 7.09 7.68
N VAL A 55 0.41 7.08 6.48
CA VAL A 55 -0.39 8.17 5.95
C VAL A 55 -1.63 8.38 6.82
N LEU A 56 -2.40 7.32 7.07
CA LEU A 56 -3.66 7.39 7.84
C LEU A 56 -3.47 7.66 9.33
N THR A 57 -2.28 7.46 9.87
CA THR A 57 -1.96 7.81 11.27
C THR A 57 -1.62 9.29 11.42
N ALA A 58 -1.22 9.95 10.32
CA ALA A 58 -0.70 11.31 10.34
C ALA A 58 -1.65 12.35 9.69
N GLN A 59 -2.69 11.91 8.97
CA GLN A 59 -3.62 12.82 8.27
C GLN A 59 -5.05 12.27 8.25
N ALA A 60 -6.00 13.19 8.03
CA ALA A 60 -7.42 12.86 7.85
C ALA A 60 -7.66 11.98 6.61
N HIS A 61 -8.75 11.20 6.62
CA HIS A 61 -9.17 10.40 5.46
C HIS A 61 -9.72 11.27 4.32
N ILE A 62 -10.38 12.37 4.67
CA ILE A 62 -10.90 13.38 3.74
C ILE A 62 -10.62 14.74 4.33
N GLN A 63 -10.17 15.66 3.49
CA GLN A 63 -9.92 17.04 3.86
C GLN A 63 -10.73 17.97 2.96
N LEU A 64 -11.58 18.80 3.55
CA LEU A 64 -12.25 19.86 2.82
C LEU A 64 -11.35 21.08 2.80
N LEU A 65 -11.23 21.67 1.64
CA LEU A 65 -10.44 22.87 1.40
C LEU A 65 -11.32 24.02 0.92
N PRO A 66 -10.93 25.27 1.18
CA PRO A 66 -11.63 26.43 0.64
C PRO A 66 -11.66 26.37 -0.88
N PRO A 67 -12.73 26.85 -1.53
CA PRO A 67 -12.85 26.85 -2.98
C PRO A 67 -11.69 27.59 -3.64
N LYS A 68 -11.16 27.03 -4.72
CA LYS A 68 -10.13 27.68 -5.53
C LYS A 68 -10.75 28.88 -6.25
N GLU A 69 -10.21 30.09 -6.00
CA GLU A 69 -10.59 31.25 -6.79
C GLU A 69 -10.06 31.08 -8.21
N VAL A 70 -10.97 31.00 -9.16
CA VAL A 70 -10.64 31.08 -10.58
C VAL A 70 -10.75 32.57 -10.96
N ALA A 71 -9.63 33.15 -11.40
CA ALA A 71 -9.66 34.48 -11.96
C ALA A 71 -10.62 34.49 -13.17
N ARG A 72 -11.69 35.30 -13.10
CA ARG A 72 -12.63 35.49 -14.21
C ARG A 72 -12.32 36.82 -14.86
N ALA A 73 -12.13 36.83 -16.16
CA ALA A 73 -12.17 38.05 -16.93
C ALA A 73 -13.55 38.74 -16.72
N LEU A 74 -13.56 39.99 -16.37
CA LEU A 74 -14.78 40.77 -16.43
C LEU A 74 -15.15 40.88 -17.91
N GLY A 75 -16.34 40.46 -18.30
CA GLY A 75 -16.77 40.42 -19.70
C GLY A 75 -16.52 41.75 -20.43
N PRO A 76 -16.20 41.71 -21.74
CA PRO A 76 -15.85 42.91 -22.49
C PRO A 76 -17.01 43.91 -22.49
N ALA A 77 -16.70 45.18 -22.25
CA ALA A 77 -17.64 46.25 -22.52
C ALA A 77 -17.92 46.30 -24.04
N PRO A 78 -19.15 46.65 -24.49
CA PRO A 78 -19.46 46.70 -25.90
C PRO A 78 -18.47 47.63 -26.67
N GLY A 79 -17.68 47.07 -27.58
CA GLY A 79 -16.71 47.79 -28.38
C GLY A 79 -15.27 47.83 -27.85
N ALA A 80 -14.96 47.17 -26.74
CA ALA A 80 -13.60 47.04 -26.23
C ALA A 80 -12.94 45.74 -26.74
N VAL A 81 -11.67 45.81 -27.15
CA VAL A 81 -10.82 44.66 -27.39
C VAL A 81 -10.25 44.21 -26.06
N GLU A 82 -10.53 42.97 -25.67
CA GLU A 82 -10.08 42.40 -24.41
C GLU A 82 -8.59 42.00 -24.49
N ASP A 83 -7.71 42.79 -23.87
CA ASP A 83 -6.31 42.41 -23.63
C ASP A 83 -6.20 41.95 -22.17
N ALA A 84 -6.80 40.79 -21.88
CA ALA A 84 -6.92 40.28 -20.53
C ALA A 84 -5.65 39.57 -20.08
N ILE A 85 -4.79 40.25 -19.35
CA ILE A 85 -3.77 39.59 -18.54
C ILE A 85 -4.47 39.04 -17.30
N VAL A 86 -4.75 37.71 -17.31
CA VAL A 86 -5.30 37.00 -16.14
C VAL A 86 -4.18 36.80 -15.13
N GLN A 87 -4.09 37.71 -14.16
CA GLN A 87 -3.14 37.59 -13.07
C GLN A 87 -3.73 36.71 -11.97
N ALA A 88 -2.99 35.69 -11.52
CA ALA A 88 -3.41 34.90 -10.38
C ALA A 88 -3.63 35.81 -9.14
N PRO A 89 -4.72 35.64 -8.39
CA PRO A 89 -4.95 36.41 -7.18
C PRO A 89 -3.83 36.21 -6.17
N LEU A 90 -3.56 37.27 -5.37
CA LEU A 90 -2.60 37.19 -4.26
C LEU A 90 -2.93 36.02 -3.36
N GLN A 91 -1.91 35.26 -2.95
CA GLN A 91 -2.07 34.14 -2.01
C GLN A 91 -2.51 34.73 -0.65
N ARG A 92 -3.80 34.70 -0.40
CA ARG A 92 -4.39 34.94 0.91
C ARG A 92 -4.72 33.61 1.56
N LEU A 93 -4.60 33.54 2.89
CA LEU A 93 -5.20 32.45 3.65
C LEU A 93 -6.72 32.48 3.39
N LYS A 94 -7.20 31.44 2.72
CA LYS A 94 -8.62 31.30 2.42
C LYS A 94 -9.31 30.59 3.57
N SER A 95 -10.56 30.92 3.80
CA SER A 95 -11.38 30.29 4.83
C SER A 95 -12.60 29.60 4.23
N ILE A 96 -13.05 28.56 4.88
CA ILE A 96 -14.39 28.01 4.71
C ILE A 96 -15.30 28.81 5.60
N ASP A 97 -16.13 29.68 4.99
CA ASP A 97 -17.13 30.46 5.71
C ASP A 97 -18.30 29.53 6.11
N GLN A 98 -18.98 29.87 7.21
CA GLN A 98 -20.11 29.08 7.75
C GLN A 98 -19.76 27.59 7.96
N TRP A 99 -18.50 27.29 8.30
CA TRP A 99 -18.01 25.97 8.50
C TRP A 99 -18.85 25.13 9.50
N GLN A 100 -19.52 25.77 10.47
CA GLN A 100 -20.40 25.09 11.43
C GLN A 100 -21.59 24.44 10.72
N ALA A 101 -22.18 25.09 9.72
CA ALA A 101 -23.27 24.54 8.93
C ALA A 101 -22.75 23.37 8.06
N VAL A 102 -21.56 23.53 7.46
CA VAL A 102 -20.89 22.46 6.68
C VAL A 102 -20.61 21.24 7.56
N VAL A 103 -20.06 21.42 8.76
CA VAL A 103 -19.80 20.34 9.72
C VAL A 103 -21.11 19.65 10.13
N ALA A 104 -22.17 20.42 10.42
CA ALA A 104 -23.47 19.83 10.76
C ALA A 104 -24.03 18.98 9.62
N GLN A 105 -23.89 19.41 8.37
CA GLN A 105 -24.31 18.68 7.20
C GLN A 105 -23.48 17.40 6.97
N ILE A 106 -22.15 17.47 7.12
CA ILE A 106 -21.28 16.31 6.96
C ILE A 106 -21.59 15.22 8.01
N ARG A 107 -21.90 15.61 9.24
CA ARG A 107 -22.25 14.68 10.32
C ARG A 107 -23.51 13.85 10.05
N THR A 108 -24.37 14.28 9.11
CA THR A 108 -25.56 13.50 8.70
C THR A 108 -25.23 12.42 7.67
N ILE A 109 -24.04 12.44 7.08
CA ILE A 109 -23.64 11.47 6.06
C ILE A 109 -23.25 10.15 6.75
N ALA A 110 -23.85 9.06 6.29
CA ALA A 110 -23.52 7.72 6.77
C ALA A 110 -22.02 7.44 6.56
N ASP A 111 -21.42 6.64 7.47
CA ASP A 111 -20.01 6.24 7.44
C ASP A 111 -18.99 7.32 7.81
N VAL A 112 -19.40 8.55 8.13
CA VAL A 112 -18.56 9.58 8.74
C VAL A 112 -18.47 9.32 10.25
N LEU A 113 -17.25 9.23 10.77
CA LEU A 113 -17.00 8.95 12.19
C LEU A 113 -16.67 10.22 13.00
N VAL A 114 -15.76 11.05 12.49
CA VAL A 114 -15.29 12.25 13.16
C VAL A 114 -15.16 13.38 12.14
N VAL A 115 -15.56 14.56 12.54
CA VAL A 115 -15.40 15.81 11.75
C VAL A 115 -14.77 16.86 12.65
N SER A 116 -13.60 17.34 12.27
CA SER A 116 -12.86 18.36 13.03
C SER A 116 -12.49 19.55 12.15
N PRO A 117 -12.90 20.77 12.51
CA PRO A 117 -12.42 21.97 11.86
C PRO A 117 -10.95 22.22 12.24
N ALA A 118 -10.17 22.77 11.31
CA ALA A 118 -8.78 23.16 11.55
C ALA A 118 -8.46 24.51 10.91
N ALA A 119 -7.60 25.28 11.58
CA ALA A 119 -7.08 26.56 11.08
C ALA A 119 -5.55 26.42 10.93
N THR A 120 -5.07 26.26 9.69
CA THR A 120 -3.65 26.04 9.40
C THR A 120 -3.06 27.24 8.67
N GLY A 121 -1.89 27.67 9.11
CA GLY A 121 -1.14 28.74 8.47
C GLY A 121 0.32 28.77 8.89
N SER A 122 1.09 29.66 8.26
CA SER A 122 2.51 29.82 8.54
C SER A 122 2.74 30.93 9.57
N ALA A 123 3.69 30.69 10.48
CA ALA A 123 4.12 31.66 11.45
C ALA A 123 5.63 31.53 11.72
N LEU A 124 6.19 32.47 12.47
CA LEU A 124 7.57 32.46 12.93
C LEU A 124 7.60 32.30 14.45
N ILE A 125 8.40 31.35 14.95
CA ILE A 125 8.79 31.34 16.36
C ILE A 125 10.05 32.19 16.49
N VAL A 126 10.05 33.08 17.50
CA VAL A 126 11.21 33.89 17.83
C VAL A 126 11.62 33.60 19.26
N ARG A 127 12.90 33.25 19.48
CA ARG A 127 13.53 33.04 20.78
C ARG A 127 14.93 33.67 20.79
N GLY A 128 15.08 34.83 21.42
CA GLY A 128 16.31 35.63 21.34
C GLY A 128 16.64 35.98 19.88
N ASP A 129 17.84 35.62 19.41
CA ASP A 129 18.29 35.86 18.03
C ASP A 129 17.89 34.73 17.07
N ALA A 130 17.34 33.62 17.58
CA ALA A 130 16.89 32.50 16.76
C ALA A 130 15.45 32.67 16.30
N SER A 131 15.22 32.45 14.99
CA SER A 131 13.88 32.38 14.42
C SER A 131 13.70 31.12 13.58
N ARG A 132 12.50 30.55 13.62
CA ARG A 132 12.11 29.36 12.83
C ARG A 132 10.74 29.52 12.23
N ALA A 133 10.64 29.24 10.94
CA ALA A 133 9.34 29.14 10.27
C ALA A 133 8.64 27.85 10.67
N ILE A 134 7.39 27.98 11.10
CA ILE A 134 6.55 26.88 11.54
C ILE A 134 5.21 26.87 10.81
N SER A 135 4.56 25.74 10.78
CA SER A 135 3.16 25.57 10.44
C SER A 135 2.35 25.48 11.74
N VAL A 136 1.51 26.46 11.98
CA VAL A 136 0.58 26.44 13.11
C VAL A 136 -0.69 25.76 12.68
N ILE A 137 -1.11 24.75 13.40
CA ILE A 137 -2.34 24.00 13.19
C ILE A 137 -3.23 24.22 14.43
N GLY A 138 -4.26 25.03 14.27
CA GLY A 138 -5.27 25.26 15.29
C GLY A 138 -6.36 24.23 15.22
N VAL A 139 -6.60 23.53 16.31
CA VAL A 139 -7.50 22.39 16.37
C VAL A 139 -8.36 22.41 17.64
N ASP A 140 -9.48 21.70 17.57
CA ASP A 140 -10.19 21.24 18.75
C ASP A 140 -9.55 19.91 19.20
N PRO A 141 -8.85 19.85 20.34
CA PRO A 141 -8.11 18.66 20.75
C PRO A 141 -9.01 17.42 20.92
N ASP A 142 -10.24 17.59 21.40
CA ASP A 142 -11.16 16.49 21.67
C ASP A 142 -11.65 15.80 20.38
N LEU A 143 -11.71 16.54 19.28
CA LEU A 143 -12.09 16.02 17.96
C LEU A 143 -10.87 15.62 17.14
N TYR A 144 -9.87 16.51 17.05
CA TYR A 144 -8.73 16.31 16.14
C TYR A 144 -7.83 15.15 16.54
N PHE A 145 -7.60 14.95 17.85
CA PHE A 145 -6.77 13.84 18.31
C PHE A 145 -7.42 12.45 18.16
N ARG A 146 -8.69 12.42 17.79
CA ARG A 146 -9.35 11.20 17.34
C ARG A 146 -9.10 10.91 15.85
N ILE A 147 -8.68 11.92 15.09
CA ILE A 147 -8.30 11.81 13.67
C ILE A 147 -6.81 11.48 13.56
N VAL A 148 -5.97 12.28 14.21
CA VAL A 148 -4.53 12.11 14.27
C VAL A 148 -4.14 11.56 15.63
N ALA A 149 -3.52 10.40 15.68
CA ALA A 149 -3.13 9.74 16.93
C ALA A 149 -1.94 10.46 17.61
N LEU A 150 -2.09 11.78 17.85
CA LEU A 150 -1.06 12.59 18.50
C LEU A 150 -0.79 12.18 19.96
N PRO A 151 -1.79 11.77 20.75
CA PRO A 151 -1.55 11.29 22.13
C PRO A 151 -0.53 10.15 22.21
N ASP A 152 -0.53 9.24 21.22
CA ASP A 152 0.40 8.10 21.14
C ASP A 152 1.82 8.52 20.72
N LYS A 153 1.99 9.77 20.31
CA LYS A 153 3.24 10.35 19.81
C LYS A 153 3.89 11.31 20.80
N MET A 154 3.32 11.49 21.97
CA MET A 154 3.86 12.39 22.99
C MET A 154 5.13 11.81 23.62
N VAL A 155 6.21 12.61 23.63
CA VAL A 155 7.50 12.27 24.24
C VAL A 155 7.62 12.86 25.64
N ARG A 156 7.14 14.12 25.81
CA ARG A 156 7.16 14.85 27.10
C ARG A 156 5.91 15.71 27.23
N GLY A 157 5.44 15.90 28.45
CA GLY A 157 4.25 16.70 28.75
C GLY A 157 2.96 15.98 28.40
N GLY A 158 1.92 16.72 28.04
CA GLY A 158 0.58 16.20 27.73
C GLY A 158 -0.02 16.84 26.48
N THR A 159 -1.23 16.41 26.14
CA THR A 159 -1.99 16.89 24.95
C THR A 159 -2.94 18.03 25.25
N ARG A 160 -2.86 18.59 26.46
CA ARG A 160 -3.72 19.72 26.84
C ARG A 160 -3.43 20.94 25.96
N LEU A 161 -4.47 21.53 25.40
CA LEU A 161 -4.41 22.75 24.60
C LEU A 161 -5.47 23.74 25.08
N THR A 162 -5.02 24.73 25.82
CA THR A 162 -5.83 25.94 26.09
C THR A 162 -5.44 27.05 25.13
N ASN A 163 -6.09 28.23 25.22
CA ASN A 163 -5.77 29.34 24.33
C ASN A 163 -4.36 29.93 24.51
N SER A 164 -3.66 29.54 25.56
CA SER A 164 -2.27 29.98 25.85
C SER A 164 -1.25 28.83 25.68
N ASP A 165 -1.65 27.69 25.20
CA ASP A 165 -0.82 26.48 25.13
C ASP A 165 -0.40 26.17 23.69
N ILE A 166 0.77 25.51 23.55
CA ILE A 166 1.27 25.00 22.29
C ILE A 166 1.93 23.63 22.48
N LEU A 167 1.71 22.74 21.50
CA LEU A 167 2.48 21.50 21.36
C LEU A 167 3.48 21.68 20.22
N ILE A 168 4.72 21.24 20.43
CA ILE A 168 5.83 21.37 19.48
C ILE A 168 6.49 20.02 19.20
N GLY A 169 7.08 19.87 18.01
CA GLY A 169 7.83 18.67 17.67
C GLY A 169 9.20 18.62 18.38
N ILE A 170 9.71 17.40 18.59
CA ILE A 170 10.96 17.15 19.32
C ILE A 170 12.17 17.83 18.68
N GLU A 171 12.25 17.87 17.35
CA GLU A 171 13.35 18.53 16.63
C GLU A 171 13.30 20.06 16.82
N LEU A 172 12.09 20.65 16.77
CA LEU A 172 11.91 22.08 17.02
C LEU A 172 12.28 22.43 18.46
N ALA A 173 11.90 21.59 19.41
CA ALA A 173 12.26 21.75 20.81
C ALA A 173 13.78 21.69 21.00
N SER A 174 14.46 20.76 20.33
CA SER A 174 15.93 20.63 20.36
C SER A 174 16.64 21.81 19.71
N ASP A 175 16.18 22.24 18.51
CA ASP A 175 16.78 23.34 17.75
C ASP A 175 16.74 24.69 18.51
N LEU A 176 15.67 24.90 19.28
CA LEU A 176 15.47 26.13 20.04
C LEU A 176 15.77 26.00 21.53
N GLY A 177 16.20 24.81 21.99
CA GLY A 177 16.46 24.53 23.41
C GLY A 177 15.22 24.73 24.28
N LEU A 178 14.01 24.29 23.81
CA LEU A 178 12.74 24.45 24.52
C LEU A 178 12.41 23.21 25.34
N SER A 179 11.82 23.45 26.48
CA SER A 179 11.30 22.43 27.39
C SER A 179 9.83 22.69 27.71
N VAL A 180 9.14 21.67 28.24
CA VAL A 180 7.78 21.82 28.73
C VAL A 180 7.74 22.87 29.84
N GLY A 181 6.83 23.84 29.73
CA GLY A 181 6.70 25.00 30.63
C GLY A 181 7.35 26.28 30.11
N ASP A 182 8.20 26.21 29.10
CA ASP A 182 8.82 27.39 28.50
C ASP A 182 7.80 28.22 27.70
N LYS A 183 7.98 29.54 27.71
CA LYS A 183 7.19 30.48 26.92
C LYS A 183 7.90 30.82 25.63
N LEU A 184 7.17 30.85 24.55
CA LEU A 184 7.68 31.27 23.25
C LEU A 184 6.75 32.26 22.55
N ARG A 185 7.35 33.18 21.80
CA ARG A 185 6.64 34.16 21.00
C ARG A 185 6.45 33.64 19.59
N ILE A 186 5.22 33.71 19.11
CA ILE A 186 4.85 33.34 17.75
C ILE A 186 4.35 34.60 17.05
N SER A 187 4.90 34.85 15.88
CA SER A 187 4.55 36.01 15.03
C SER A 187 4.00 35.48 13.70
N ALA A 188 2.81 35.88 13.34
CA ALA A 188 2.19 35.52 12.07
C ALA A 188 2.46 36.57 10.99
N ALA A 189 2.31 36.20 9.73
CA ALA A 189 2.42 37.13 8.59
C ALA A 189 1.38 38.27 8.62
N THR A 190 0.31 38.11 9.38
CA THR A 190 -0.72 39.14 9.64
C THR A 190 -0.23 40.28 10.54
N GLY A 191 0.95 40.15 11.13
CA GLY A 191 1.46 41.06 12.17
C GLY A 191 0.96 40.76 13.58
N ALA A 192 0.13 39.72 13.74
CA ALA A 192 -0.34 39.28 15.05
C ALA A 192 0.75 38.50 15.78
N ASP A 193 0.96 38.86 17.04
CA ASP A 193 1.91 38.21 17.94
C ASP A 193 1.17 37.54 19.10
N ASN A 194 1.63 36.38 19.50
CA ASN A 194 1.12 35.71 20.71
C ASN A 194 2.25 35.03 21.47
N THR A 195 2.15 35.02 22.81
CA THR A 195 3.09 34.31 23.66
C THR A 195 2.40 33.06 24.21
N LEU A 196 2.87 31.90 23.84
CA LEU A 196 2.30 30.61 24.21
C LEU A 196 3.27 29.80 25.09
N THR A 197 2.70 28.94 25.93
CA THR A 197 3.46 28.04 26.80
C THR A 197 3.53 26.64 26.21
N VAL A 198 4.71 26.04 26.15
CA VAL A 198 4.89 24.67 25.68
C VAL A 198 4.31 23.71 26.73
N THR A 199 3.24 23.00 26.39
CA THR A 199 2.61 22.01 27.27
C THR A 199 2.95 20.57 26.93
N GLY A 200 3.47 20.34 25.71
CA GLY A 200 3.89 19.01 25.29
C GLY A 200 4.83 19.05 24.09
N ILE A 201 5.63 17.99 24.03
CA ILE A 201 6.61 17.72 22.96
C ILE A 201 6.27 16.37 22.34
N PHE A 202 6.07 16.33 21.03
CA PHE A 202 5.71 15.13 20.30
C PHE A 202 6.76 14.70 19.27
N ASP A 203 6.71 13.43 18.84
CA ASP A 203 7.51 12.86 17.76
C ASP A 203 6.61 12.17 16.72
N LEU A 204 6.48 12.78 15.53
CA LEU A 204 5.74 12.22 14.41
C LEU A 204 6.55 11.17 13.62
N GLY A 205 7.79 10.87 14.01
CA GLY A 205 8.67 9.94 13.29
C GLY A 205 9.22 10.51 11.97
N ASN A 206 9.08 11.81 11.74
CA ASN A 206 9.62 12.51 10.56
C ASN A 206 10.29 13.81 11.00
N LYS A 207 11.60 13.93 10.74
CA LYS A 207 12.39 15.09 11.14
C LYS A 207 11.83 16.42 10.62
N GLY A 208 11.47 16.48 9.35
CA GLY A 208 10.92 17.69 8.74
C GLY A 208 9.56 18.12 9.31
N ALA A 209 8.71 17.16 9.64
CA ALA A 209 7.44 17.42 10.32
C ALA A 209 7.69 17.89 11.76
N ASN A 210 8.57 17.23 12.50
CA ASN A 210 8.93 17.60 13.87
C ASN A 210 9.60 18.99 13.98
N GLN A 211 10.23 19.49 12.92
CA GLN A 211 10.82 20.81 12.88
C GLN A 211 9.82 21.94 12.62
N ARG A 212 8.70 21.63 11.94
CA ARG A 212 7.79 22.68 11.43
C ARG A 212 6.40 22.64 12.00
N THR A 213 5.89 21.48 12.38
CA THR A 213 4.50 21.34 12.82
C THR A 213 4.34 21.74 14.27
N THR A 214 3.34 22.55 14.54
CA THR A 214 2.93 22.93 15.91
C THR A 214 1.42 22.90 16.02
N TYR A 215 0.91 22.51 17.19
CA TYR A 215 -0.53 22.48 17.45
C TYR A 215 -0.88 23.51 18.53
N VAL A 216 -1.96 24.24 18.29
CA VAL A 216 -2.55 25.22 19.21
C VAL A 216 -4.06 25.04 19.26
N ALA A 217 -4.75 25.66 20.21
CA ALA A 217 -6.20 25.68 20.21
C ALA A 217 -6.74 26.39 18.95
N LEU A 218 -7.88 25.93 18.43
CA LEU A 218 -8.48 26.46 17.20
C LEU A 218 -8.64 27.99 17.24
N HIS A 219 -9.18 28.50 18.34
CA HIS A 219 -9.41 29.97 18.51
C HIS A 219 -8.10 30.77 18.52
N THR A 220 -7.04 30.22 19.10
CA THR A 220 -5.71 30.85 19.10
C THR A 220 -5.16 30.96 17.68
N ALA A 221 -5.28 29.90 16.88
CA ALA A 221 -4.86 29.93 15.47
C ALA A 221 -5.72 30.87 14.63
N GLN A 222 -7.04 30.89 14.81
CA GLN A 222 -7.93 31.81 14.12
C GLN A 222 -7.54 33.29 14.39
N SER A 223 -7.26 33.63 15.64
CA SER A 223 -6.79 34.96 16.02
C SER A 223 -5.42 35.30 15.41
N LEU A 224 -4.46 34.39 15.52
CA LEU A 224 -3.09 34.56 15.02
C LEU A 224 -3.04 34.72 13.49
N LEU A 225 -3.81 33.90 12.79
CA LEU A 225 -3.79 33.81 11.33
C LEU A 225 -4.76 34.81 10.64
N GLY A 226 -5.51 35.58 11.41
CA GLY A 226 -6.49 36.53 10.87
C GLY A 226 -7.71 35.84 10.23
N LEU A 227 -8.02 34.63 10.62
CA LEU A 227 -9.17 33.85 10.17
C LEU A 227 -10.37 34.03 11.14
N ALA A 228 -10.82 35.25 11.35
CA ALA A 228 -11.88 35.56 12.32
C ALA A 228 -13.15 34.75 12.02
N GLY A 229 -13.44 33.73 12.85
CA GLY A 229 -14.62 32.87 12.72
C GLY A 229 -14.58 31.83 11.58
N GLY A 230 -13.57 31.83 10.73
CA GLY A 230 -13.38 30.86 9.64
C GLY A 230 -12.41 29.75 10.00
N VAL A 231 -12.32 28.71 9.13
CA VAL A 231 -11.35 27.65 9.21
C VAL A 231 -10.69 27.41 7.84
N SER A 232 -9.45 27.00 7.83
CA SER A 232 -8.72 26.74 6.57
C SER A 232 -8.99 25.35 6.00
N SER A 233 -9.44 24.41 6.85
CA SER A 233 -9.82 23.06 6.43
C SER A 233 -10.83 22.44 7.39
N ILE A 234 -11.51 21.40 6.91
CA ILE A 234 -12.32 20.52 7.76
C ILE A 234 -11.82 19.11 7.50
N ASP A 235 -11.32 18.48 8.54
CA ASP A 235 -10.75 17.14 8.50
C ASP A 235 -11.79 16.11 8.89
N VAL A 236 -11.93 15.05 8.09
CA VAL A 236 -12.97 14.02 8.26
C VAL A 236 -12.36 12.63 8.29
N THR A 237 -12.82 11.82 9.24
CA THR A 237 -12.51 10.39 9.31
C THR A 237 -13.74 9.58 8.97
N VAL A 238 -13.58 8.59 8.11
CA VAL A 238 -14.62 7.66 7.65
C VAL A 238 -14.34 6.25 8.13
N LYS A 239 -15.38 5.42 8.16
CA LYS A 239 -15.31 4.03 8.64
C LYS A 239 -14.43 3.17 7.74
N ASP A 240 -14.63 3.24 6.43
CA ASP A 240 -13.79 2.56 5.45
C ASP A 240 -12.92 3.57 4.71
N VAL A 241 -11.62 3.44 4.92
CA VAL A 241 -10.61 4.33 4.32
C VAL A 241 -10.54 4.22 2.79
N TYR A 242 -10.92 3.07 2.23
CA TYR A 242 -10.92 2.85 0.79
C TYR A 242 -12.15 3.46 0.10
N GLU A 243 -13.22 3.70 0.84
CA GLU A 243 -14.41 4.40 0.34
C GLU A 243 -14.31 5.94 0.46
N ALA A 244 -13.21 6.45 1.03
CA ALA A 244 -13.01 7.88 1.26
C ALA A 244 -13.23 8.74 0.00
N GLU A 245 -12.85 8.24 -1.18
CA GLU A 245 -13.05 8.95 -2.45
C GLU A 245 -14.53 9.09 -2.83
N ILE A 246 -15.33 8.04 -2.59
CA ILE A 246 -16.78 8.06 -2.87
C ILE A 246 -17.48 8.99 -1.88
N ILE A 247 -17.08 8.91 -0.61
CA ILE A 247 -17.65 9.76 0.45
C ILE A 247 -17.24 11.22 0.23
N ALA A 248 -16.01 11.52 -0.17
CA ALA A 248 -15.56 12.86 -0.50
C ALA A 248 -16.42 13.50 -1.60
N ARG A 249 -16.72 12.78 -2.67
CA ARG A 249 -17.63 13.26 -3.73
C ARG A 249 -19.04 13.52 -3.21
N ARG A 250 -19.56 12.69 -2.31
CA ARG A 250 -20.87 12.91 -1.67
C ARG A 250 -20.86 14.16 -0.80
N ILE A 251 -19.78 14.39 -0.04
CA ILE A 251 -19.59 15.59 0.77
C ILE A 251 -19.56 16.82 -0.13
N THR A 252 -18.78 16.81 -1.21
CA THR A 252 -18.72 17.92 -2.17
C THR A 252 -20.09 18.21 -2.79
N ALA A 253 -20.83 17.19 -3.18
CA ALA A 253 -22.17 17.36 -3.76
C ALA A 253 -23.19 17.91 -2.74
N ALA A 254 -23.07 17.53 -1.46
CA ALA A 254 -23.96 17.99 -0.41
C ALA A 254 -23.66 19.40 0.08
N THR A 255 -22.37 19.75 0.23
CA THR A 255 -21.92 20.99 0.88
C THR A 255 -21.48 22.07 -0.09
N GLY A 256 -21.18 21.73 -1.35
CA GLY A 256 -20.57 22.63 -2.32
C GLY A 256 -19.11 22.97 -2.04
N VAL A 257 -18.49 22.42 -0.99
CA VAL A 257 -17.09 22.61 -0.63
C VAL A 257 -16.26 21.47 -1.22
N GLU A 258 -15.13 21.78 -1.85
CA GLU A 258 -14.22 20.79 -2.42
C GLU A 258 -13.67 19.89 -1.31
N ALA A 259 -13.88 18.59 -1.45
CA ALA A 259 -13.41 17.59 -0.50
C ALA A 259 -12.44 16.63 -1.20
N ASP A 260 -11.20 16.65 -0.76
CA ASP A 260 -10.14 15.78 -1.28
C ASP A 260 -9.97 14.56 -0.37
N SER A 261 -10.00 13.36 -0.97
CA SER A 261 -9.68 12.13 -0.25
C SER A 261 -8.17 11.96 -0.09
N TRP A 262 -7.75 11.22 0.91
CA TRP A 262 -6.35 10.80 1.06
C TRP A 262 -5.83 10.03 -0.16
N ILE A 263 -6.71 9.35 -0.91
CA ILE A 263 -6.40 8.65 -2.15
C ILE A 263 -6.05 9.65 -3.25
N ALA A 264 -6.86 10.69 -3.43
CA ALA A 264 -6.62 11.75 -4.42
C ALA A 264 -5.35 12.55 -4.09
N THR A 265 -5.17 12.91 -2.83
CA THR A 265 -3.97 13.64 -2.36
C THR A 265 -2.68 12.83 -2.57
N ASN A 266 -2.75 11.49 -2.48
CA ASN A 266 -1.62 10.59 -2.70
C ASN A 266 -1.69 9.86 -4.06
N ALA A 267 -2.30 10.46 -5.09
CA ALA A 267 -2.53 9.85 -6.39
C ALA A 267 -1.24 9.33 -7.07
N GLN A 268 -0.11 10.03 -6.89
CA GLN A 268 1.19 9.58 -7.41
C GLN A 268 1.63 8.25 -6.80
N PHE A 269 1.43 8.07 -5.49
CA PHE A 269 1.72 6.80 -4.84
C PHE A 269 0.83 5.67 -5.39
N PHE A 270 -0.47 5.93 -5.52
CA PHE A 270 -1.39 4.93 -6.07
C PHE A 270 -1.07 4.58 -7.51
N SER A 271 -0.68 5.56 -8.34
CA SER A 271 -0.23 5.33 -9.71
C SER A 271 1.03 4.48 -9.76
N ALA A 272 2.01 4.75 -8.88
CA ALA A 272 3.22 3.95 -8.76
C ALA A 272 2.92 2.51 -8.30
N VAL A 273 2.03 2.33 -7.31
CA VAL A 273 1.58 1.00 -6.86
C VAL A 273 0.86 0.25 -7.98
N GLN A 274 0.01 0.93 -8.75
CA GLN A 274 -0.69 0.32 -9.87
C GLN A 274 0.28 -0.12 -10.99
N ALA A 275 1.23 0.73 -11.35
CA ALA A 275 2.29 0.39 -12.31
C ALA A 275 3.11 -0.82 -11.82
N GLN A 276 3.46 -0.84 -10.53
CA GLN A 276 4.18 -1.96 -9.92
C GLN A 276 3.34 -3.25 -9.90
N LYS A 277 2.03 -3.17 -9.61
CA LYS A 277 1.13 -4.34 -9.69
C LYS A 277 1.08 -4.91 -11.10
N THR A 278 0.99 -4.04 -12.12
CA THR A 278 1.00 -4.44 -13.53
C THR A 278 2.32 -5.12 -13.89
N SER A 279 3.46 -4.50 -13.55
CA SER A 279 4.79 -5.09 -13.76
C SER A 279 4.95 -6.44 -13.09
N ASN A 280 4.49 -6.56 -11.84
CA ASN A 280 4.54 -7.82 -11.09
C ASN A 280 3.66 -8.91 -11.72
N THR A 281 2.50 -8.54 -12.28
CA THR A 281 1.63 -9.47 -13.01
C THR A 281 2.31 -9.98 -14.28
N ILE A 282 2.98 -9.10 -15.02
CA ILE A 282 3.76 -9.45 -16.21
C ILE A 282 4.92 -10.40 -15.83
N ILE A 283 5.66 -10.08 -14.78
CA ILE A 283 6.75 -10.94 -14.28
C ILE A 283 6.22 -12.32 -13.90
N ARG A 284 5.09 -12.39 -13.17
CA ARG A 284 4.47 -13.68 -12.80
C ARG A 284 4.08 -14.49 -14.02
N PHE A 285 3.56 -13.84 -15.06
CA PHE A 285 3.21 -14.50 -16.32
C PHE A 285 4.45 -15.10 -16.98
N PHE A 286 5.53 -14.34 -17.16
CA PHE A 286 6.76 -14.84 -17.77
C PHE A 286 7.47 -15.92 -16.94
N VAL A 287 7.49 -15.78 -15.62
CA VAL A 287 8.02 -16.81 -14.72
C VAL A 287 7.18 -18.08 -14.84
N GLY A 288 5.85 -17.97 -14.83
CA GLY A 288 4.95 -19.11 -15.04
C GLY A 288 5.16 -19.80 -16.38
N LEU A 289 5.32 -19.02 -17.44
CA LEU A 289 5.61 -19.50 -18.78
C LEU A 289 6.97 -20.24 -18.84
N SER A 290 8.02 -19.68 -18.25
CA SER A 290 9.35 -20.29 -18.16
C SER A 290 9.31 -21.61 -17.39
N VAL A 291 8.61 -21.66 -16.28
CA VAL A 291 8.38 -22.87 -15.49
C VAL A 291 7.62 -23.92 -16.31
N ALA A 292 6.56 -23.50 -17.02
CA ALA A 292 5.78 -24.39 -17.87
C ALA A 292 6.65 -25.03 -18.98
N PHE A 293 7.47 -24.23 -19.66
CA PHE A 293 8.40 -24.74 -20.67
C PHE A 293 9.45 -25.68 -20.07
N GLY A 294 9.97 -25.36 -18.88
CA GLY A 294 10.91 -26.22 -18.16
C GLY A 294 10.30 -27.61 -17.86
N ILE A 295 9.09 -27.63 -17.30
CA ILE A 295 8.36 -28.88 -17.00
C ILE A 295 8.06 -29.64 -18.29
N ALA A 296 7.54 -28.97 -19.32
CA ALA A 296 7.19 -29.59 -20.59
C ALA A 296 8.43 -30.22 -21.28
N SER A 297 9.54 -29.48 -21.33
CA SER A 297 10.80 -29.95 -21.94
C SER A 297 11.29 -31.23 -21.30
N VAL A 298 11.31 -31.26 -19.97
CA VAL A 298 11.80 -32.46 -19.26
C VAL A 298 10.82 -33.63 -19.37
N LEU A 299 9.51 -33.35 -19.35
CA LEU A 299 8.52 -34.42 -19.57
C LEU A 299 8.61 -35.02 -20.98
N VAL A 300 8.91 -34.20 -22.00
CA VAL A 300 9.15 -34.69 -23.37
C VAL A 300 10.36 -35.63 -23.39
N VAL A 301 11.47 -35.23 -22.76
CA VAL A 301 12.66 -36.07 -22.66
C VAL A 301 12.35 -37.36 -21.89
N SER A 302 11.60 -37.29 -20.79
CA SER A 302 11.18 -38.46 -20.01
C SER A 302 10.31 -39.44 -20.84
N VAL A 303 9.38 -38.91 -21.67
CA VAL A 303 8.55 -39.70 -22.56
C VAL A 303 9.40 -40.41 -23.60
N VAL A 304 10.40 -39.74 -24.19
CA VAL A 304 11.31 -40.37 -25.18
C VAL A 304 12.15 -41.45 -24.52
N GLN A 305 12.75 -41.20 -23.37
CA GLN A 305 13.57 -42.17 -22.64
C GLN A 305 12.78 -43.42 -22.20
N LYS A 306 11.50 -43.24 -21.83
CA LYS A 306 10.61 -44.30 -21.34
C LYS A 306 9.67 -44.84 -22.42
N SER A 307 9.87 -44.49 -23.69
CA SER A 307 9.00 -44.90 -24.79
C SER A 307 8.79 -46.38 -24.89
N ARG A 308 9.87 -47.19 -24.70
CA ARG A 308 9.82 -48.64 -24.70
C ARG A 308 9.00 -49.21 -23.54
N GLU A 309 9.16 -48.67 -22.33
CA GLU A 309 8.38 -49.08 -21.16
C GLU A 309 6.90 -48.77 -21.36
N ILE A 310 6.59 -47.56 -21.89
CA ILE A 310 5.22 -47.14 -22.21
C ILE A 310 4.61 -48.07 -23.27
N GLY A 311 5.38 -48.44 -24.30
CA GLY A 311 4.96 -49.39 -25.32
C GLY A 311 4.61 -50.78 -24.75
N ILE A 312 5.43 -51.32 -23.83
CA ILE A 312 5.17 -52.60 -23.15
C ILE A 312 3.90 -52.49 -22.29
N LEU A 313 3.72 -51.43 -21.51
CA LEU A 313 2.53 -51.21 -20.68
C LEU A 313 1.27 -51.15 -21.55
N ARG A 314 1.34 -50.50 -22.70
CA ARG A 314 0.20 -50.42 -23.65
C ARG A 314 -0.09 -51.77 -24.33
N ALA A 315 0.94 -52.56 -24.64
CA ALA A 315 0.76 -53.91 -25.16
C ALA A 315 0.11 -54.85 -24.14
N MET A 316 0.34 -54.62 -22.84
CA MET A 316 -0.33 -55.31 -21.74
C MET A 316 -1.78 -54.83 -21.44
N GLY A 317 -2.32 -53.87 -22.23
CA GLY A 317 -3.70 -53.48 -22.13
C GLY A 317 -3.98 -52.18 -21.35
N ILE A 318 -2.94 -51.43 -20.93
CA ILE A 318 -3.13 -50.13 -20.28
C ILE A 318 -3.68 -49.11 -21.29
N SER A 319 -4.77 -48.44 -20.90
CA SER A 319 -5.48 -47.49 -21.76
C SER A 319 -4.69 -46.18 -21.96
N ARG A 320 -4.94 -45.51 -23.11
CA ARG A 320 -4.38 -44.15 -23.41
C ARG A 320 -4.66 -43.16 -22.31
N GLY A 321 -5.90 -43.20 -21.74
CA GLY A 321 -6.32 -42.32 -20.68
C GLY A 321 -5.55 -42.51 -19.37
N GLN A 322 -5.17 -43.74 -19.03
CA GLN A 322 -4.34 -44.04 -17.85
C GLN A 322 -2.93 -43.47 -17.99
N ILE A 323 -2.30 -43.64 -19.17
CA ILE A 323 -0.97 -43.06 -19.45
C ILE A 323 -1.04 -41.51 -19.38
N LEU A 324 -2.09 -40.90 -19.99
CA LEU A 324 -2.29 -39.47 -19.91
C LEU A 324 -2.35 -38.99 -18.44
N ARG A 325 -3.12 -39.68 -17.60
CA ARG A 325 -3.26 -39.32 -16.17
C ARG A 325 -1.94 -39.48 -15.40
N VAL A 326 -1.13 -40.50 -15.69
CA VAL A 326 0.18 -40.69 -15.06
C VAL A 326 1.08 -39.46 -15.30
N PHE A 327 1.20 -39.01 -16.54
CA PHE A 327 2.02 -37.85 -16.87
C PHE A 327 1.46 -36.54 -16.38
N LEU A 328 0.13 -36.38 -16.38
CA LEU A 328 -0.51 -35.21 -15.76
C LEU A 328 -0.28 -35.14 -14.24
N LEU A 329 -0.42 -36.31 -13.56
CA LEU A 329 -0.10 -36.40 -12.13
C LEU A 329 1.38 -36.10 -11.87
N GLN A 330 2.29 -36.56 -12.73
CA GLN A 330 3.70 -36.23 -12.62
C GLN A 330 3.97 -34.74 -12.71
N GLY A 331 3.37 -34.03 -13.68
CA GLY A 331 3.47 -32.58 -13.81
C GLY A 331 2.85 -31.83 -12.63
N GLY A 332 1.69 -32.27 -12.15
CA GLY A 332 1.03 -31.74 -10.97
C GLY A 332 1.87 -31.92 -9.69
N LEU A 333 2.46 -33.10 -9.49
CA LEU A 333 3.34 -33.37 -8.34
C LEU A 333 4.62 -32.54 -8.36
N VAL A 334 5.20 -32.31 -9.54
CA VAL A 334 6.35 -31.41 -9.71
C VAL A 334 5.96 -29.98 -9.38
N GLY A 335 4.82 -29.49 -9.90
CA GLY A 335 4.30 -28.17 -9.59
C GLY A 335 4.03 -27.99 -8.08
N LEU A 336 3.40 -29.00 -7.46
CA LEU A 336 3.08 -29.00 -6.03
C LEU A 336 4.34 -29.00 -5.16
N SER A 337 5.28 -29.92 -5.41
CA SER A 337 6.51 -30.02 -4.64
C SER A 337 7.39 -28.76 -4.81
N GLY A 338 7.48 -28.25 -6.03
CA GLY A 338 8.17 -27.01 -6.33
C GLY A 338 7.54 -25.79 -5.63
N SER A 339 6.22 -25.73 -5.58
CA SER A 339 5.53 -24.62 -4.89
C SER A 339 5.71 -24.67 -3.37
N ILE A 340 5.67 -25.84 -2.75
CA ILE A 340 5.96 -25.99 -1.32
C ILE A 340 7.40 -25.58 -1.02
N GLY A 341 8.37 -26.10 -1.78
CA GLY A 341 9.78 -25.73 -1.63
C GLY A 341 10.02 -24.24 -1.88
N GLY A 342 9.40 -23.67 -2.92
CA GLY A 342 9.51 -22.28 -3.27
C GLY A 342 8.88 -21.35 -2.22
N SER A 343 7.72 -21.71 -1.66
CA SER A 343 7.11 -20.98 -0.56
C SER A 343 8.00 -20.99 0.68
N ALA A 344 8.60 -22.12 1.02
CA ALA A 344 9.54 -22.20 2.15
C ALA A 344 10.78 -21.33 1.93
N ILE A 345 11.38 -21.35 0.74
CA ILE A 345 12.51 -20.48 0.37
C ILE A 345 12.08 -18.99 0.41
N GLY A 346 10.90 -18.65 -0.12
CA GLY A 346 10.36 -17.30 -0.12
C GLY A 346 10.15 -16.76 1.29
N ILE A 347 9.59 -17.58 2.21
CA ILE A 347 9.43 -17.22 3.63
C ILE A 347 10.80 -17.03 4.28
N ALA A 348 11.74 -17.93 4.07
CA ALA A 348 13.09 -17.82 4.61
C ALA A 348 13.78 -16.53 4.13
N ALA A 349 13.65 -16.19 2.86
CA ALA A 349 14.17 -14.95 2.28
C ALA A 349 13.52 -13.70 2.91
N LEU A 350 12.19 -13.73 3.16
CA LEU A 350 11.48 -12.62 3.82
C LEU A 350 11.94 -12.43 5.27
N VAL A 351 12.10 -13.52 6.03
CA VAL A 351 12.58 -13.47 7.40
C VAL A 351 14.02 -12.96 7.46
N LEU A 352 14.84 -13.39 6.52
CA LEU A 352 16.23 -12.92 6.40
C LEU A 352 16.27 -11.43 6.07
N TRP A 353 15.46 -11.00 5.09
CA TRP A 353 15.30 -9.60 4.73
C TRP A 353 14.90 -8.73 5.93
N GLN A 354 13.92 -9.16 6.72
CA GLN A 354 13.45 -8.44 7.91
C GLN A 354 14.54 -8.28 8.98
N ARG A 355 15.48 -9.22 9.07
CA ARG A 355 16.61 -9.14 9.99
C ARG A 355 17.64 -8.09 9.59
N TYR A 356 17.86 -7.92 8.27
CA TYR A 356 18.88 -7.01 7.75
C TYR A 356 18.32 -5.62 7.40
N ALA A 357 17.09 -5.55 6.88
CA ALA A 357 16.45 -4.30 6.49
C ALA A 357 15.75 -3.65 7.69
N ARG A 358 16.51 -2.88 8.47
CA ARG A 358 16.03 -2.14 9.64
C ARG A 358 16.23 -0.64 9.44
N ASN A 359 15.34 0.14 10.06
CA ASN A 359 15.52 1.58 10.20
C ASN A 359 16.70 1.88 11.15
N PRO A 360 17.26 3.11 11.13
CA PRO A 360 18.31 3.53 12.06
C PRO A 360 17.93 3.40 13.55
N ASP A 361 16.62 3.40 13.86
CA ASP A 361 16.05 3.20 15.20
C ASP A 361 15.91 1.72 15.61
N GLY A 362 16.36 0.79 14.75
CA GLY A 362 16.30 -0.66 14.99
C GLY A 362 14.95 -1.30 14.69
N THR A 363 13.93 -0.54 14.34
CA THR A 363 12.61 -1.07 13.97
C THR A 363 12.65 -1.73 12.59
N PRO A 364 11.83 -2.76 12.30
CA PRO A 364 11.74 -3.34 10.95
C PRO A 364 11.25 -2.30 9.95
N LEU A 365 11.85 -2.28 8.75
CA LEU A 365 11.44 -1.37 7.68
C LEU A 365 9.97 -1.57 7.30
N PHE A 366 9.49 -2.83 7.33
CA PHE A 366 8.10 -3.19 7.07
C PHE A 366 7.64 -4.28 8.04
N PRO A 367 6.42 -4.19 8.58
CA PRO A 367 5.81 -5.31 9.26
C PRO A 367 5.52 -6.42 8.22
N LEU A 368 6.07 -7.62 8.44
CA LEU A 368 5.71 -8.78 7.64
C LEU A 368 4.30 -9.22 8.00
N THR A 369 3.37 -9.01 7.09
CA THR A 369 2.07 -9.65 7.13
C THR A 369 2.12 -10.88 6.24
N ILE A 370 2.22 -12.06 6.85
CA ILE A 370 2.14 -13.32 6.13
C ILE A 370 0.67 -13.61 5.88
N GLU A 371 0.18 -13.30 4.69
CA GLU A 371 -1.19 -13.63 4.29
C GLU A 371 -1.26 -15.07 3.81
N PRO A 372 -2.00 -15.97 4.48
CA PRO A 372 -2.15 -17.37 4.07
C PRO A 372 -2.71 -17.52 2.65
N GLY A 373 -3.54 -16.57 2.21
CA GLY A 373 -4.11 -16.53 0.87
C GLY A 373 -3.07 -16.45 -0.24
N LEU A 374 -1.95 -15.74 -0.02
CA LEU A 374 -0.85 -15.64 -0.98
C LEU A 374 -0.22 -17.00 -1.27
N PHE A 375 -0.01 -17.80 -0.21
CA PHE A 375 0.58 -19.14 -0.32
C PHE A 375 -0.37 -20.11 -1.00
N ALA A 376 -1.65 -20.10 -0.63
CA ALA A 376 -2.67 -20.91 -1.26
C ALA A 376 -2.80 -20.60 -2.76
N ALA A 377 -2.81 -19.31 -3.12
CA ALA A 377 -2.84 -18.87 -4.52
C ALA A 377 -1.59 -19.31 -5.29
N SER A 378 -0.39 -19.18 -4.70
CA SER A 378 0.87 -19.61 -5.32
C SER A 378 0.92 -21.13 -5.53
N LEU A 379 0.43 -21.90 -4.55
CA LEU A 379 0.34 -23.35 -4.62
C LEU A 379 -0.60 -23.79 -5.76
N LEU A 380 -1.79 -23.21 -5.84
CA LEU A 380 -2.77 -23.48 -6.89
C LEU A 380 -2.20 -23.12 -8.28
N LEU A 381 -1.63 -21.92 -8.40
CA LEU A 381 -1.09 -21.43 -9.67
C LEU A 381 0.03 -22.35 -10.18
N ALA A 382 1.00 -22.72 -9.33
CA ALA A 382 2.12 -23.58 -9.72
C ALA A 382 1.65 -25.00 -10.06
N THR A 383 0.68 -25.54 -9.31
CA THR A 383 0.12 -26.87 -9.59
C THR A 383 -0.65 -26.87 -10.91
N LEU A 384 -1.47 -25.85 -11.17
CA LEU A 384 -2.17 -25.68 -12.45
C LEU A 384 -1.19 -25.51 -13.61
N THR A 385 -0.15 -24.71 -13.44
CA THR A 385 0.91 -24.53 -14.44
C THR A 385 1.60 -25.86 -14.75
N GLY A 386 1.89 -26.67 -13.73
CA GLY A 386 2.46 -28.01 -13.90
C GLY A 386 1.56 -28.97 -14.66
N LEU A 387 0.25 -28.95 -14.36
CA LEU A 387 -0.76 -29.75 -15.09
C LEU A 387 -0.87 -29.32 -16.56
N VAL A 388 -0.96 -28.03 -16.83
CA VAL A 388 -1.07 -27.47 -18.19
C VAL A 388 0.20 -27.77 -18.99
N ALA A 389 1.38 -27.57 -18.39
CA ALA A 389 2.68 -27.86 -19.01
C ALA A 389 2.84 -29.33 -19.37
N ALA A 390 2.33 -30.24 -18.53
CA ALA A 390 2.38 -31.66 -18.75
C ALA A 390 1.42 -32.17 -19.85
N PHE A 391 0.42 -31.37 -20.24
CA PHE A 391 -0.65 -31.82 -21.12
C PHE A 391 -0.15 -32.27 -22.50
N ALA A 392 0.69 -31.48 -23.17
CA ALA A 392 1.22 -31.79 -24.49
C ALA A 392 2.17 -33.02 -24.48
N PRO A 393 3.14 -33.15 -23.56
CA PRO A 393 3.94 -34.34 -23.40
C PRO A 393 3.11 -35.58 -23.07
N ALA A 394 2.13 -35.46 -22.19
CA ALA A 394 1.25 -36.57 -21.78
C ALA A 394 0.40 -37.08 -22.96
N LEU A 395 -0.10 -36.18 -23.82
CA LEU A 395 -0.81 -36.56 -25.05
C LEU A 395 0.12 -37.33 -26.02
N ARG A 396 1.37 -36.89 -26.18
CA ARG A 396 2.35 -37.58 -27.00
C ARG A 396 2.61 -39.00 -26.46
N ALA A 397 2.82 -39.13 -25.14
CA ALA A 397 3.03 -40.43 -24.49
C ALA A 397 1.82 -41.38 -24.69
N ALA A 398 0.59 -40.83 -24.54
CA ALA A 398 -0.64 -41.61 -24.70
C ALA A 398 -0.89 -42.10 -26.14
N ARG A 399 -0.34 -41.40 -27.14
CA ARG A 399 -0.50 -41.71 -28.57
C ARG A 399 0.63 -42.59 -29.14
N LEU A 400 1.65 -42.94 -28.37
CA LEU A 400 2.73 -43.83 -28.81
C LEU A 400 2.16 -45.18 -29.30
N ASP A 401 2.59 -45.59 -30.48
CA ASP A 401 2.27 -46.93 -31.02
C ASP A 401 3.11 -47.98 -30.31
N PRO A 402 2.50 -49.01 -29.66
CA PRO A 402 3.21 -50.08 -28.98
C PRO A 402 4.22 -50.82 -29.87
N VAL A 403 3.88 -51.03 -31.14
CA VAL A 403 4.73 -51.77 -32.10
C VAL A 403 5.98 -50.96 -32.43
N VAL A 404 5.83 -49.66 -32.68
CA VAL A 404 6.94 -48.76 -33.00
C VAL A 404 7.83 -48.53 -31.76
N ALA A 405 7.21 -48.36 -30.59
CA ALA A 405 7.93 -48.10 -29.33
C ALA A 405 8.79 -49.30 -28.85
N ILE A 406 8.43 -50.55 -29.22
CA ILE A 406 9.18 -51.76 -28.83
C ILE A 406 10.28 -52.07 -29.86
N ARG A 407 10.05 -51.74 -31.13
CA ARG A 407 11.01 -52.01 -32.23
C ARG A 407 12.22 -51.06 -32.27
N GLY A 408 12.10 -49.85 -31.69
CA GLY A 408 13.12 -48.80 -31.63
C GLY A 408 13.04 -47.92 -32.83
#